data_a47b4f0ee70a1fc1955d8f961d362456
#
_entry.id   a47b4f0ee70a1fc1955d8f961d362456
#
_cell.length_a   1.000
_cell.length_b   1.000
_cell.length_c   1.000
_cell.angle_alpha   90.00
_cell.angle_beta   90.00
_cell.angle_gamma   90.00
#
_symmetry.space_group_name_H-M   'P 1'
#
loop_
_entity.id
_entity.type
_entity.pdbx_description
1 polymer ?
#
loop_
_entity_poly.entity_id
_entity_poly.type
_entity_poly.pdbx_seq_one_letter_code
_entity_poly.pdbx_strand_id
1 'polypeptide(L)'
;MARKRVGVVGVSGYGGGEILRLCAAHPQVEVVYAAGESSAGQRLGDRYPGLGGRLSDLVIAPFRPESLPDLDVLFLSLPTGESRAVAPKLPADLRIIDVGGDHRFVEGWTYGLTEVTGPGTVSTALRVADPGCFPAAALLALAPLVSRGLVEPTGIVVDAKTGISGAGRGGGSTFGYAEVNEDVVAYNLFKHAHTPEMREALSRMAEKPASLVFTPHLVPMTRGILATCYARGRISRDEALRAAREFYAEAAFVRVTEQPPHSKWPQGTNLAFVSYAADPDAEVVVALGAVDNLGKGAGGQAVQNMNLMLGLPETLGLDLVPMLP
;
A
#
# COMPACT_ATOMS: atom_id res chain seq x y z
N MET A 1 -22.79 3.67 -18.68
CA MET A 1 -23.08 3.92 -17.25
C MET A 1 -22.45 5.24 -16.84
N ALA A 2 -23.05 6.00 -15.91
CA ALA A 2 -22.41 7.20 -15.36
C ALA A 2 -21.12 6.79 -14.61
N ARG A 3 -20.07 7.63 -14.70
CA ARG A 3 -18.83 7.40 -13.96
C ARG A 3 -19.07 7.60 -12.47
N LYS A 4 -18.38 6.82 -11.65
CA LYS A 4 -18.38 6.95 -10.19
C LYS A 4 -17.62 8.20 -9.77
N ARG A 5 -18.19 8.96 -8.86
CA ARG A 5 -17.68 10.26 -8.39
C ARG A 5 -16.73 10.07 -7.22
N VAL A 6 -15.49 10.48 -7.37
CA VAL A 6 -14.42 10.23 -6.41
C VAL A 6 -13.83 11.53 -5.89
N GLY A 7 -13.58 11.59 -4.58
CA GLY A 7 -12.83 12.65 -3.93
C GLY A 7 -11.47 12.17 -3.45
N VAL A 8 -10.45 13.04 -3.55
CA VAL A 8 -9.10 12.77 -3.03
C VAL A 8 -8.65 13.90 -2.12
N VAL A 9 -8.40 13.59 -0.86
CA VAL A 9 -7.83 14.51 0.14
C VAL A 9 -6.36 14.19 0.33
N GLY A 10 -5.51 15.22 0.42
CA GLY A 10 -4.06 15.07 0.52
C GLY A 10 -3.36 14.99 -0.83
N VAL A 11 -3.95 15.61 -1.86
CA VAL A 11 -3.39 15.61 -3.24
C VAL A 11 -2.01 16.27 -3.34
N SER A 12 -1.57 17.01 -2.34
CA SER A 12 -0.24 17.62 -2.29
C SER A 12 0.88 16.60 -2.06
N GLY A 13 0.57 15.45 -1.45
CA GLY A 13 1.50 14.36 -1.16
C GLY A 13 1.72 13.41 -2.34
N TYR A 14 2.69 12.48 -2.18
CA TYR A 14 2.95 11.47 -3.22
C TYR A 14 1.84 10.42 -3.31
N GLY A 15 1.26 9.98 -2.18
CA GLY A 15 0.15 9.03 -2.17
C GLY A 15 -1.10 9.57 -2.88
N GLY A 16 -1.54 10.79 -2.51
CA GLY A 16 -2.64 11.46 -3.19
C GLY A 16 -2.37 11.72 -4.68
N GLY A 17 -1.14 12.10 -5.04
CA GLY A 17 -0.72 12.25 -6.43
C GLY A 17 -0.79 10.94 -7.22
N GLU A 18 -0.42 9.82 -6.61
CA GLU A 18 -0.51 8.51 -7.25
C GLU A 18 -1.96 8.06 -7.44
N ILE A 19 -2.83 8.28 -6.45
CA ILE A 19 -4.27 8.03 -6.59
C ILE A 19 -4.84 8.86 -7.74
N LEU A 20 -4.49 10.15 -7.85
CA LEU A 20 -4.91 10.98 -8.97
C LEU A 20 -4.42 10.43 -10.32
N ARG A 21 -3.17 9.98 -10.42
CA ARG A 21 -2.60 9.40 -11.63
C ARG A 21 -3.40 8.17 -12.08
N LEU A 22 -3.73 7.28 -11.16
CA LEU A 22 -4.49 6.06 -11.46
C LEU A 22 -5.95 6.37 -11.81
N CYS A 23 -6.60 7.25 -11.04
CA CYS A 23 -7.98 7.66 -11.31
C CYS A 23 -8.13 8.45 -12.62
N ALA A 24 -7.10 9.21 -13.04
CA ALA A 24 -7.11 9.94 -14.32
C ALA A 24 -7.25 9.00 -15.53
N ALA A 25 -6.65 7.82 -15.47
CA ALA A 25 -6.71 6.79 -16.51
C ALA A 25 -7.86 5.79 -16.32
N HIS A 26 -8.57 5.83 -15.19
CA HIS A 26 -9.57 4.84 -14.84
C HIS A 26 -10.86 5.01 -15.67
N PRO A 27 -11.36 3.97 -16.38
CA PRO A 27 -12.45 4.12 -17.32
C PRO A 27 -13.81 4.43 -16.72
N GLN A 28 -14.04 4.03 -15.44
CA GLN A 28 -15.36 4.14 -14.80
C GLN A 28 -15.42 5.09 -13.60
N VAL A 29 -14.32 5.83 -13.28
CA VAL A 29 -14.38 6.85 -12.23
C VAL A 29 -14.09 8.25 -12.78
N GLU A 30 -14.52 9.26 -12.05
CA GLU A 30 -14.24 10.67 -12.30
C GLU A 30 -13.86 11.33 -10.96
N VAL A 31 -12.67 11.93 -10.91
CA VAL A 31 -12.27 12.74 -9.74
C VAL A 31 -12.98 14.08 -9.85
N VAL A 32 -13.91 14.34 -8.94
CA VAL A 32 -14.72 15.56 -8.91
C VAL A 32 -14.36 16.48 -7.73
N TYR A 33 -13.53 15.98 -6.80
CA TYR A 33 -13.07 16.72 -5.64
C TYR A 33 -11.59 16.39 -5.35
N ALA A 34 -10.77 17.42 -5.23
CA ALA A 34 -9.37 17.32 -4.84
C ALA A 34 -9.10 18.34 -3.75
N ALA A 35 -8.52 17.91 -2.62
CA ALA A 35 -8.22 18.80 -1.51
C ALA A 35 -6.78 18.63 -1.01
N GLY A 36 -6.18 19.75 -0.58
CA GLY A 36 -4.82 19.77 -0.05
C GLY A 36 -4.45 21.16 0.47
N GLU A 37 -4.17 21.28 1.76
CA GLU A 37 -3.94 22.57 2.43
C GLU A 37 -2.79 23.37 1.81
N SER A 38 -1.63 22.76 1.60
CA SER A 38 -0.44 23.44 1.06
C SER A 38 -0.53 23.83 -0.42
N SER A 39 -1.55 23.38 -1.13
CA SER A 39 -1.77 23.66 -2.56
C SER A 39 -3.18 24.14 -2.88
N ALA A 40 -3.95 24.52 -1.85
CA ALA A 40 -5.30 25.08 -2.04
C ALA A 40 -5.26 26.32 -2.95
N GLY A 41 -6.25 26.42 -3.86
CA GLY A 41 -6.35 27.48 -4.86
C GLY A 41 -5.57 27.24 -6.16
N GLN A 42 -4.65 26.26 -6.20
CA GLN A 42 -3.93 25.88 -7.43
C GLN A 42 -4.79 24.94 -8.28
N ARG A 43 -4.58 24.96 -9.59
CA ARG A 43 -5.15 23.93 -10.48
C ARG A 43 -4.31 22.65 -10.39
N LEU A 44 -4.96 21.48 -10.50
CA LEU A 44 -4.23 20.22 -10.51
C LEU A 44 -3.21 20.13 -11.66
N GLY A 45 -3.53 20.71 -12.84
CA GLY A 45 -2.61 20.77 -13.97
C GLY A 45 -1.34 21.57 -13.71
N ASP A 46 -1.42 22.64 -12.90
CA ASP A 46 -0.23 23.43 -12.53
C ASP A 46 0.69 22.63 -11.61
N ARG A 47 0.11 21.83 -10.73
CA ARG A 47 0.88 20.99 -9.80
C ARG A 47 1.38 19.68 -10.44
N TYR A 48 0.58 19.12 -11.31
CA TYR A 48 0.84 17.86 -12.02
C TYR A 48 0.65 18.03 -13.52
N PRO A 49 1.60 18.63 -14.25
CA PRO A 49 1.47 18.95 -15.67
C PRO A 49 1.21 17.73 -16.58
N GLY A 50 1.55 16.53 -16.10
CA GLY A 50 1.28 15.27 -16.81
C GLY A 50 -0.18 14.80 -16.72
N LEU A 51 -1.02 15.39 -15.84
CA LEU A 51 -2.45 15.09 -15.79
C LEU A 51 -3.15 15.84 -16.94
N GLY A 52 -3.86 15.09 -17.78
CA GLY A 52 -4.58 15.65 -18.93
C GLY A 52 -6.07 15.85 -18.69
N GLY A 53 -6.74 16.43 -19.69
CA GLY A 53 -8.19 16.54 -19.74
C GLY A 53 -8.81 17.39 -18.62
N ARG A 54 -10.04 17.06 -18.24
CA ARG A 54 -10.81 17.80 -17.22
C ARG A 54 -10.15 17.80 -15.85
N LEU A 55 -9.33 16.81 -15.54
CA LEU A 55 -8.65 16.73 -14.24
C LEU A 55 -7.63 17.86 -14.07
N SER A 56 -7.00 18.31 -15.14
CA SER A 56 -6.08 19.47 -15.11
C SER A 56 -6.76 20.75 -14.65
N ASP A 57 -8.04 20.93 -14.95
CA ASP A 57 -8.79 22.15 -14.65
C ASP A 57 -9.36 22.19 -13.24
N LEU A 58 -9.36 21.05 -12.52
CA LEU A 58 -9.89 20.97 -11.18
C LEU A 58 -9.01 21.79 -10.22
N VAL A 59 -9.67 22.73 -9.50
CA VAL A 59 -9.01 23.54 -8.48
C VAL A 59 -8.91 22.75 -7.18
N ILE A 60 -7.73 22.74 -6.59
CA ILE A 60 -7.50 22.10 -5.28
C ILE A 60 -8.18 22.93 -4.21
N ALA A 61 -9.15 22.33 -3.52
CA ALA A 61 -9.89 22.96 -2.42
C ALA A 61 -9.11 22.85 -1.09
N PRO A 62 -9.33 23.77 -0.14
CA PRO A 62 -9.07 23.47 1.26
C PRO A 62 -10.04 22.37 1.71
N PHE A 63 -9.57 21.44 2.55
CA PHE A 63 -10.43 20.34 2.97
C PHE A 63 -11.44 20.80 4.01
N ARG A 64 -12.74 20.61 3.72
CA ARG A 64 -13.85 20.93 4.61
C ARG A 64 -14.85 19.76 4.61
N PRO A 65 -14.89 18.94 5.66
CA PRO A 65 -15.78 17.78 5.76
C PRO A 65 -17.25 18.11 5.57
N GLU A 66 -17.67 19.30 6.01
CA GLU A 66 -19.05 19.78 5.94
C GLU A 66 -19.50 20.27 4.56
N SER A 67 -18.59 20.42 3.61
CA SER A 67 -18.87 20.96 2.27
C SER A 67 -18.43 20.03 1.14
N LEU A 68 -18.45 18.72 1.38
CA LEU A 68 -18.15 17.74 0.35
C LEU A 68 -19.23 17.73 -0.72
N PRO A 69 -18.86 17.62 -2.02
CA PRO A 69 -19.84 17.32 -3.05
C PRO A 69 -20.37 15.89 -2.88
N ASP A 70 -21.39 15.54 -3.66
CA ASP A 70 -21.86 14.17 -3.74
C ASP A 70 -20.75 13.25 -4.28
N LEU A 71 -20.38 12.21 -3.52
CA LEU A 71 -19.27 11.29 -3.79
C LEU A 71 -19.69 9.84 -3.57
N ASP A 72 -19.25 8.94 -4.46
CA ASP A 72 -19.33 7.50 -4.23
C ASP A 72 -18.23 6.99 -3.28
N VAL A 73 -17.02 7.59 -3.35
CA VAL A 73 -15.84 7.23 -2.53
C VAL A 73 -14.97 8.46 -2.22
N LEU A 74 -14.42 8.51 -1.03
CA LEU A 74 -13.43 9.50 -0.60
C LEU A 74 -12.13 8.81 -0.16
N PHE A 75 -11.01 9.22 -0.76
CA PHE A 75 -9.67 8.84 -0.30
C PHE A 75 -9.14 9.88 0.68
N LEU A 76 -8.62 9.41 1.82
CA LEU A 76 -7.91 10.21 2.81
C LEU A 76 -6.43 9.85 2.76
N SER A 77 -5.61 10.62 2.03
CA SER A 77 -4.15 10.49 1.98
C SER A 77 -3.51 11.59 2.84
N LEU A 78 -3.80 11.53 4.14
CA LEU A 78 -3.43 12.52 5.13
C LEU A 78 -2.24 12.05 6.00
N PRO A 79 -1.49 12.97 6.62
CA PRO A 79 -0.53 12.62 7.65
C PRO A 79 -1.15 11.85 8.82
N THR A 80 -0.34 11.06 9.51
CA THR A 80 -0.75 10.30 10.70
C THR A 80 -1.38 11.22 11.75
N GLY A 81 -2.53 10.82 12.29
CA GLY A 81 -3.32 11.55 13.27
C GLY A 81 -4.45 12.39 12.66
N GLU A 82 -4.32 12.83 11.41
CA GLU A 82 -5.31 13.73 10.80
C GLU A 82 -6.56 12.97 10.32
N SER A 83 -6.42 11.78 9.73
CA SER A 83 -7.57 10.98 9.30
C SER A 83 -8.48 10.61 10.47
N ARG A 84 -7.91 10.33 11.64
CA ARG A 84 -8.67 10.04 12.87
C ARG A 84 -9.53 11.20 13.34
N ALA A 85 -9.03 12.43 13.19
CA ALA A 85 -9.76 13.63 13.57
C ALA A 85 -10.90 13.98 12.58
N VAL A 86 -10.76 13.55 11.34
CA VAL A 86 -11.67 13.89 10.24
C VAL A 86 -12.76 12.85 10.02
N ALA A 87 -12.43 11.57 10.06
CA ALA A 87 -13.35 10.48 9.70
C ALA A 87 -14.71 10.52 10.45
N PRO A 88 -14.78 10.88 11.74
CA PRO A 88 -16.07 11.00 12.43
C PRO A 88 -16.98 12.14 11.94
N LYS A 89 -16.44 13.11 11.20
CA LYS A 89 -17.17 14.26 10.67
C LYS A 89 -17.74 14.02 9.28
N LEU A 90 -17.38 12.89 8.66
CA LEU A 90 -17.81 12.53 7.31
C LEU A 90 -19.15 11.80 7.34
N PRO A 91 -19.95 11.86 6.26
CA PRO A 91 -21.21 11.14 6.17
C PRO A 91 -21.04 9.64 6.48
N ALA A 92 -21.97 9.07 7.23
CA ALA A 92 -21.88 7.69 7.70
C ALA A 92 -21.94 6.68 6.56
N ASP A 93 -22.66 6.97 5.50
CA ASP A 93 -22.90 6.18 4.31
C ASP A 93 -21.84 6.37 3.20
N LEU A 94 -20.99 7.40 3.32
CA LEU A 94 -19.91 7.65 2.37
C LEU A 94 -18.84 6.55 2.51
N ARG A 95 -18.46 5.93 1.40
CA ARG A 95 -17.32 5.00 1.38
C ARG A 95 -16.02 5.76 1.55
N ILE A 96 -15.18 5.30 2.49
CA ILE A 96 -13.91 5.96 2.79
C ILE A 96 -12.76 4.95 2.74
N ILE A 97 -11.66 5.38 2.11
CA ILE A 97 -10.38 4.65 2.11
C ILE A 97 -9.34 5.54 2.77
N ASP A 98 -8.86 5.12 3.95
CA ASP A 98 -7.81 5.81 4.69
C ASP A 98 -6.43 5.23 4.32
N VAL A 99 -5.65 6.03 3.62
CA VAL A 99 -4.26 5.71 3.21
C VAL A 99 -3.25 6.19 4.26
N GLY A 100 -3.68 7.05 5.19
CA GLY A 100 -2.83 7.64 6.23
C GLY A 100 -2.40 6.67 7.35
N GLY A 101 -3.13 5.61 7.54
CA GLY A 101 -2.77 4.55 8.49
C GLY A 101 -3.37 4.67 9.88
N ASP A 102 -4.17 5.67 10.15
CA ASP A 102 -4.77 5.92 11.47
C ASP A 102 -5.80 4.87 11.90
N HIS A 103 -6.39 4.16 10.94
CA HIS A 103 -7.50 3.26 11.16
C HIS A 103 -7.17 1.78 10.94
N ARG A 104 -5.89 1.43 10.76
CA ARG A 104 -5.46 0.04 10.62
C ARG A 104 -5.77 -0.74 11.89
N PHE A 105 -6.55 -1.82 11.73
CA PHE A 105 -7.05 -2.66 12.84
C PHE A 105 -7.89 -1.93 13.90
N VAL A 106 -8.49 -0.80 13.54
CA VAL A 106 -9.47 -0.10 14.36
C VAL A 106 -10.86 -0.69 14.10
N GLU A 107 -11.67 -0.83 15.15
CA GLU A 107 -13.06 -1.31 15.03
C GLU A 107 -13.86 -0.46 14.04
N GLY A 108 -14.69 -1.12 13.23
CA GLY A 108 -15.47 -0.49 12.16
C GLY A 108 -14.69 -0.22 10.87
N TRP A 109 -13.39 -0.53 10.82
CA TRP A 109 -12.56 -0.41 9.63
C TRP A 109 -12.03 -1.76 9.15
N THR A 110 -12.18 -2.02 7.87
CA THR A 110 -11.63 -3.22 7.22
C THR A 110 -10.18 -2.96 6.83
N TYR A 111 -9.27 -3.89 7.16
CA TYR A 111 -7.89 -3.81 6.72
C TYR A 111 -7.80 -4.10 5.22
N GLY A 112 -7.29 -3.15 4.45
CA GLY A 112 -7.37 -3.12 3.00
C GLY A 112 -6.26 -3.87 2.24
N LEU A 113 -5.55 -4.83 2.85
CA LEU A 113 -4.66 -5.74 2.10
C LEU A 113 -5.52 -6.88 1.55
N THR A 114 -6.09 -6.68 0.38
CA THR A 114 -7.13 -7.52 -0.23
C THR A 114 -6.76 -9.00 -0.29
N GLU A 115 -5.51 -9.32 -0.64
CA GLU A 115 -5.03 -10.70 -0.78
C GLU A 115 -4.92 -11.45 0.56
N VAL A 116 -4.94 -10.71 1.67
CA VAL A 116 -4.91 -11.27 3.03
C VAL A 116 -6.31 -11.25 3.66
N THR A 117 -7.02 -10.13 3.50
CA THR A 117 -8.34 -9.92 4.11
C THR A 117 -9.44 -10.64 3.33
N GLY A 118 -9.25 -10.85 2.04
CA GLY A 118 -10.22 -11.40 1.10
C GLY A 118 -11.05 -10.32 0.40
N PRO A 119 -11.22 -10.42 -0.93
CA PRO A 119 -11.93 -9.42 -1.74
C PRO A 119 -13.40 -9.27 -1.34
N GLY A 120 -14.06 -10.36 -0.89
CA GLY A 120 -15.45 -10.32 -0.41
C GLY A 120 -15.64 -9.44 0.82
N THR A 121 -14.70 -9.46 1.76
CA THR A 121 -14.74 -8.61 2.95
C THR A 121 -14.57 -7.13 2.59
N VAL A 122 -13.64 -6.82 1.69
CA VAL A 122 -13.41 -5.44 1.23
C VAL A 122 -14.61 -4.91 0.45
N SER A 123 -15.24 -5.73 -0.39
CA SER A 123 -16.36 -5.31 -1.25
C SER A 123 -17.60 -4.87 -0.47
N THR A 124 -17.79 -5.38 0.75
CA THR A 124 -18.93 -5.04 1.61
C THR A 124 -18.62 -3.92 2.60
N ALA A 125 -17.36 -3.47 2.67
CA ALA A 125 -16.94 -2.46 3.63
C ALA A 125 -17.35 -1.04 3.22
N LEU A 126 -17.76 -0.21 4.19
CA LEU A 126 -17.89 1.24 4.01
C LEU A 126 -16.61 1.99 4.40
N ARG A 127 -15.77 1.40 5.23
CA ARG A 127 -14.54 1.99 5.76
C ARG A 127 -13.38 1.02 5.54
N VAL A 128 -12.39 1.42 4.77
CA VAL A 128 -11.20 0.61 4.49
C VAL A 128 -9.95 1.36 4.93
N ALA A 129 -9.13 0.72 5.74
CA ALA A 129 -7.80 1.21 6.11
C ALA A 129 -6.75 0.56 5.21
N ASP A 130 -6.17 1.33 4.33
CA ASP A 130 -5.16 0.88 3.37
C ASP A 130 -3.87 0.47 4.09
N PRO A 131 -3.19 -0.62 3.70
CA PRO A 131 -1.97 -1.07 4.34
C PRO A 131 -0.82 -0.08 4.15
N GLY A 132 0.16 -0.11 5.06
CA GLY A 132 1.43 0.55 4.85
C GLY A 132 2.25 -0.12 3.76
N CYS A 133 3.15 0.63 3.13
CA CYS A 133 3.93 0.13 2.00
C CYS A 133 4.88 -1.02 2.38
N PHE A 134 5.56 -0.94 3.51
CA PHE A 134 6.38 -2.05 4.01
C PHE A 134 5.53 -3.25 4.47
N PRO A 135 4.43 -3.06 5.23
CA PRO A 135 3.49 -4.14 5.51
C PRO A 135 2.97 -4.84 4.25
N ALA A 136 2.60 -4.11 3.20
CA ALA A 136 2.16 -4.73 1.94
C ALA A 136 3.23 -5.68 1.38
N ALA A 137 4.50 -5.26 1.30
CA ALA A 137 5.58 -6.11 0.80
C ALA A 137 5.86 -7.32 1.72
N ALA A 138 5.99 -7.09 3.02
CA ALA A 138 6.36 -8.13 3.99
C ALA A 138 5.23 -9.13 4.23
N LEU A 139 4.00 -8.64 4.40
CA LEU A 139 2.85 -9.52 4.67
C LEU A 139 2.49 -10.36 3.46
N LEU A 140 2.58 -9.84 2.23
CA LEU A 140 2.39 -10.65 1.03
C LEU A 140 3.46 -11.75 0.89
N ALA A 141 4.67 -11.53 1.36
CA ALA A 141 5.68 -12.60 1.38
C ALA A 141 5.43 -13.64 2.48
N LEU A 142 4.96 -13.20 3.66
CA LEU A 142 4.80 -14.08 4.83
C LEU A 142 3.45 -14.79 4.93
N ALA A 143 2.38 -14.19 4.38
CA ALA A 143 1.01 -14.68 4.55
C ALA A 143 0.81 -16.16 4.17
N PRO A 144 1.32 -16.68 3.02
CA PRO A 144 1.14 -18.08 2.67
C PRO A 144 1.74 -19.05 3.67
N LEU A 145 2.83 -18.64 4.33
CA LEU A 145 3.58 -19.49 5.27
C LEU A 145 2.98 -19.42 6.67
N VAL A 146 2.68 -18.22 7.13
CA VAL A 146 2.16 -17.97 8.49
C VAL A 146 0.74 -18.51 8.65
N SER A 147 -0.16 -18.24 7.68
CA SER A 147 -1.55 -18.72 7.74
C SER A 147 -1.70 -20.24 7.69
N ARG A 148 -0.69 -20.94 7.17
CA ARG A 148 -0.65 -22.41 7.10
C ARG A 148 0.19 -23.04 8.22
N GLY A 149 0.74 -22.25 9.14
CA GLY A 149 1.60 -22.75 10.21
C GLY A 149 2.91 -23.38 9.73
N LEU A 150 3.38 -23.01 8.55
CA LEU A 150 4.63 -23.52 7.96
C LEU A 150 5.88 -22.85 8.53
N VAL A 151 5.70 -21.70 9.17
CA VAL A 151 6.75 -20.97 9.88
C VAL A 151 6.21 -20.48 11.23
N GLU A 152 7.12 -20.30 12.19
CA GLU A 152 6.77 -19.72 13.48
C GLU A 152 6.43 -18.23 13.32
N PRO A 153 5.31 -17.74 13.89
CA PRO A 153 4.95 -16.32 13.85
C PRO A 153 5.77 -15.46 14.80
N THR A 154 6.63 -16.07 15.64
CA THR A 154 7.48 -15.38 16.62
C THR A 154 8.93 -15.32 16.15
N GLY A 155 9.62 -14.22 16.51
CA GLY A 155 11.03 -14.04 16.17
C GLY A 155 11.26 -13.75 14.67
N ILE A 156 10.24 -13.33 13.95
CA ILE A 156 10.38 -12.92 12.55
C ILE A 156 11.28 -11.68 12.45
N VAL A 157 12.17 -11.66 11.48
CA VAL A 157 12.97 -10.47 11.15
C VAL A 157 12.51 -9.95 9.78
N VAL A 158 12.12 -8.69 9.71
CA VAL A 158 11.80 -7.99 8.46
C VAL A 158 12.87 -6.94 8.21
N ASP A 159 13.76 -7.21 7.28
CA ASP A 159 14.80 -6.28 6.82
C ASP A 159 14.39 -5.76 5.44
N ALA A 160 13.97 -4.49 5.38
CA ALA A 160 13.36 -3.96 4.16
C ALA A 160 14.02 -2.67 3.68
N LYS A 161 14.13 -2.54 2.37
CA LYS A 161 14.71 -1.41 1.65
C LYS A 161 13.59 -0.67 0.92
N THR A 162 13.58 0.67 0.99
CA THR A 162 12.62 1.51 0.28
C THR A 162 13.27 2.69 -0.42
N GLY A 163 12.65 3.13 -1.50
CA GLY A 163 13.02 4.36 -2.16
C GLY A 163 12.58 5.60 -1.37
N ILE A 164 13.21 6.72 -1.67
CA ILE A 164 13.06 8.01 -0.96
C ILE A 164 11.62 8.54 -0.99
N SER A 165 10.84 8.23 -2.02
CA SER A 165 9.42 8.62 -2.05
C SER A 165 8.58 8.05 -0.90
N GLY A 166 9.07 7.00 -0.22
CA GLY A 166 8.45 6.45 1.00
C GLY A 166 8.46 7.40 2.19
N ALA A 167 9.39 8.37 2.22
CA ALA A 167 9.45 9.42 3.25
C ALA A 167 8.44 10.56 3.02
N GLY A 168 7.68 10.55 1.92
CA GLY A 168 6.73 11.60 1.57
C GLY A 168 7.39 12.84 0.95
N ARG A 169 6.56 13.77 0.46
CA ARG A 169 7.05 14.97 -0.24
C ARG A 169 7.67 16.02 0.69
N GLY A 170 7.37 16.00 1.97
CA GLY A 170 7.78 17.02 2.95
C GLY A 170 9.02 16.66 3.77
N GLY A 171 9.83 15.70 3.34
CA GLY A 171 10.92 15.11 4.13
C GLY A 171 12.07 16.04 4.55
N GLY A 172 12.01 17.34 4.23
CA GLY A 172 13.03 18.33 4.64
C GLY A 172 14.38 18.14 3.94
N SER A 173 15.41 18.89 4.40
CA SER A 173 16.77 18.85 3.83
C SER A 173 17.45 17.49 3.95
N THR A 174 17.11 16.71 4.96
CA THR A 174 17.66 15.35 5.19
C THR A 174 17.43 14.39 4.03
N PHE A 175 16.42 14.65 3.19
CA PHE A 175 16.09 13.85 2.01
C PHE A 175 16.42 14.58 0.70
N GLY A 176 17.29 15.58 0.77
CA GLY A 176 17.85 16.25 -0.41
C GLY A 176 18.72 15.29 -1.23
N TYR A 177 18.86 15.54 -2.53
CA TYR A 177 19.62 14.68 -3.43
C TYR A 177 21.05 14.40 -2.94
N ALA A 178 21.74 15.43 -2.46
CA ALA A 178 23.12 15.30 -2.00
C ALA A 178 23.25 14.42 -0.74
N GLU A 179 22.20 14.37 0.09
CA GLU A 179 22.19 13.58 1.32
C GLU A 179 21.85 12.10 1.10
N VAL A 180 21.05 11.81 0.06
CA VAL A 180 20.52 10.45 -0.16
C VAL A 180 21.19 9.72 -1.32
N ASN A 181 21.89 10.44 -2.18
CA ASN A 181 22.58 9.82 -3.31
C ASN A 181 23.77 9.00 -2.83
N GLU A 182 23.87 7.74 -3.27
CA GLU A 182 24.93 6.81 -2.89
C GLU A 182 24.97 6.46 -1.39
N ASP A 183 23.90 6.77 -0.62
CA ASP A 183 23.79 6.43 0.81
C ASP A 183 22.70 5.40 1.10
N VAL A 184 22.93 4.56 2.10
CA VAL A 184 21.98 3.58 2.64
C VAL A 184 21.92 3.73 4.15
N VAL A 185 20.74 4.07 4.67
CA VAL A 185 20.56 4.31 6.10
C VAL A 185 19.40 3.54 6.68
N ALA A 186 19.64 2.83 7.80
CA ALA A 186 18.58 2.27 8.63
C ALA A 186 17.97 3.37 9.51
N TYR A 187 16.64 3.38 9.62
CA TYR A 187 15.95 4.45 10.35
C TYR A 187 14.79 3.92 11.21
N ASN A 188 14.38 4.69 12.21
CA ASN A 188 13.23 4.40 13.07
C ASN A 188 13.21 2.98 13.67
N LEU A 189 14.36 2.40 14.01
CA LEU A 189 14.46 1.07 14.60
C LEU A 189 13.59 0.99 15.87
N PHE A 190 12.77 -0.05 15.97
CA PHE A 190 11.80 -0.29 17.04
C PHE A 190 10.70 0.78 17.23
N LYS A 191 10.73 1.88 16.45
CA LYS A 191 9.80 3.03 16.58
C LYS A 191 8.95 3.24 15.32
N HIS A 192 9.17 2.47 14.26
CA HIS A 192 8.46 2.65 12.99
C HIS A 192 6.98 2.27 13.14
N ALA A 193 6.08 3.13 12.65
CA ALA A 193 4.63 2.95 12.74
C ALA A 193 4.11 1.67 12.08
N HIS A 194 4.84 1.09 11.13
CA HIS A 194 4.47 -0.18 10.49
C HIS A 194 4.79 -1.42 11.32
N THR A 195 5.58 -1.32 12.40
CA THR A 195 5.90 -2.47 13.26
C THR A 195 4.65 -3.04 13.94
N PRO A 196 3.82 -2.23 14.65
CA PRO A 196 2.60 -2.73 15.25
C PRO A 196 1.59 -3.24 14.21
N GLU A 197 1.52 -2.64 13.04
CA GLU A 197 0.65 -3.09 11.93
C GLU A 197 1.02 -4.51 11.48
N MET A 198 2.29 -4.77 11.16
CA MET A 198 2.74 -6.09 10.75
C MET A 198 2.53 -7.14 11.85
N ARG A 199 2.82 -6.78 13.11
CA ARG A 199 2.61 -7.69 14.24
C ARG A 199 1.16 -8.08 14.41
N GLU A 200 0.24 -7.13 14.32
CA GLU A 200 -1.20 -7.39 14.42
C GLU A 200 -1.70 -8.26 13.27
N ALA A 201 -1.31 -7.93 12.03
CA ALA A 201 -1.67 -8.73 10.86
C ALA A 201 -1.18 -10.18 10.98
N LEU A 202 0.09 -10.38 11.33
CA LEU A 202 0.67 -11.72 11.52
C LEU A 202 0.00 -12.47 12.65
N SER A 203 -0.33 -11.80 13.76
CA SER A 203 -1.03 -12.43 14.89
C SER A 203 -2.41 -12.94 14.49
N ARG A 204 -3.15 -12.15 13.69
CA ARG A 204 -4.47 -12.56 13.16
C ARG A 204 -4.35 -13.73 12.19
N MET A 205 -3.38 -13.70 11.27
CA MET A 205 -3.15 -14.81 10.32
C MET A 205 -2.76 -16.11 11.01
N ALA A 206 -1.95 -16.02 12.07
CA ALA A 206 -1.49 -17.18 12.83
C ALA A 206 -2.47 -17.66 13.89
N GLU A 207 -3.53 -16.89 14.20
CA GLU A 207 -4.47 -17.09 15.31
C GLU A 207 -3.75 -17.21 16.68
N LYS A 208 -2.56 -16.63 16.79
CA LYS A 208 -1.71 -16.60 17.99
C LYS A 208 -0.78 -15.40 17.97
N PRO A 209 -0.25 -14.95 19.13
CA PRO A 209 0.63 -13.79 19.20
C PRO A 209 1.85 -13.92 18.28
N ALA A 210 2.10 -12.91 17.48
CA ALA A 210 3.29 -12.79 16.63
C ALA A 210 4.30 -11.79 17.22
N SER A 211 5.58 -12.00 16.92
CA SER A 211 6.64 -11.04 17.24
C SER A 211 7.61 -10.88 16.10
N LEU A 212 8.06 -9.63 15.88
CA LEU A 212 9.02 -9.34 14.84
C LEU A 212 9.98 -8.21 15.22
N VAL A 213 11.14 -8.23 14.57
CA VAL A 213 12.07 -7.10 14.47
C VAL A 213 11.95 -6.52 13.07
N PHE A 214 11.71 -5.21 12.99
CA PHE A 214 11.62 -4.51 11.71
C PHE A 214 12.77 -3.52 11.58
N THR A 215 13.54 -3.65 10.51
CA THR A 215 14.66 -2.76 10.17
C THR A 215 14.42 -2.16 8.78
N PRO A 216 13.78 -0.98 8.70
CA PRO A 216 13.62 -0.28 7.44
C PRO A 216 14.91 0.44 7.04
N HIS A 217 15.22 0.44 5.74
CA HIS A 217 16.32 1.19 5.15
C HIS A 217 15.81 2.10 4.04
N LEU A 218 16.31 3.35 4.02
CA LEU A 218 16.26 4.18 2.83
C LEU A 218 17.46 3.85 1.95
N VAL A 219 17.21 3.71 0.65
CA VAL A 219 18.25 3.45 -0.34
C VAL A 219 18.12 4.45 -1.49
N PRO A 220 19.21 4.73 -2.26
CA PRO A 220 19.25 5.79 -3.26
C PRO A 220 18.47 5.40 -4.54
N MET A 221 17.16 5.18 -4.39
CA MET A 221 16.21 4.98 -5.48
C MET A 221 14.95 5.80 -5.23
N THR A 222 14.21 6.13 -6.27
CA THR A 222 13.01 6.96 -6.13
C THR A 222 11.83 6.14 -5.57
N ARG A 223 11.55 4.98 -6.17
CA ARG A 223 10.39 4.13 -5.86
C ARG A 223 10.82 2.68 -5.71
N GLY A 224 10.01 1.89 -5.01
CA GLY A 224 10.16 0.47 -4.83
C GLY A 224 10.44 0.08 -3.38
N ILE A 225 10.02 -1.14 -3.04
CA ILE A 225 10.35 -1.82 -1.79
C ILE A 225 10.84 -3.21 -2.11
N LEU A 226 11.90 -3.63 -1.41
CA LEU A 226 12.30 -5.02 -1.29
C LEU A 226 12.34 -5.37 0.18
N ALA A 227 11.41 -6.25 0.61
CA ALA A 227 11.38 -6.80 1.97
C ALA A 227 12.03 -8.19 1.96
N THR A 228 12.99 -8.39 2.86
CA THR A 228 13.62 -9.68 3.15
C THR A 228 13.16 -10.11 4.54
N CYS A 229 12.32 -11.15 4.60
CA CYS A 229 11.72 -11.62 5.83
C CYS A 229 12.34 -12.97 6.21
N TYR A 230 12.89 -13.07 7.41
CA TYR A 230 13.45 -14.31 7.96
C TYR A 230 12.47 -14.85 8.99
N ALA A 231 12.11 -16.12 8.86
CA ALA A 231 11.24 -16.82 9.79
C ALA A 231 11.78 -18.23 10.09
N ARG A 232 11.49 -18.77 11.27
CA ARG A 232 11.82 -20.15 11.61
C ARG A 232 10.80 -21.10 10.99
N GLY A 233 11.28 -22.15 10.33
CA GLY A 233 10.44 -23.17 9.75
C GLY A 233 11.28 -24.29 9.12
N ARG A 234 10.78 -25.50 9.22
CA ARG A 234 11.43 -26.73 8.73
C ARG A 234 10.79 -27.18 7.43
N ILE A 235 10.80 -26.31 6.44
CA ILE A 235 10.24 -26.57 5.11
C ILE A 235 11.28 -26.37 4.02
N SER A 236 11.10 -27.05 2.90
CA SER A 236 11.89 -26.83 1.72
C SER A 236 11.44 -25.58 0.95
N ARG A 237 12.31 -25.07 0.08
CA ARG A 237 11.96 -23.98 -0.86
C ARG A 237 10.75 -24.33 -1.72
N ASP A 238 10.68 -25.58 -2.21
CA ASP A 238 9.60 -26.02 -3.10
C ASP A 238 8.25 -26.07 -2.37
N GLU A 239 8.23 -26.44 -1.09
CA GLU A 239 7.04 -26.38 -0.24
C GLU A 239 6.58 -24.92 -0.03
N ALA A 240 7.51 -24.00 0.22
CA ALA A 240 7.19 -22.58 0.35
C ALA A 240 6.60 -22.00 -0.94
N LEU A 241 7.21 -22.29 -2.10
CA LEU A 241 6.73 -21.86 -3.41
C LEU A 241 5.35 -22.45 -3.74
N ARG A 242 5.12 -23.74 -3.44
CA ARG A 242 3.83 -24.39 -3.64
C ARG A 242 2.76 -23.75 -2.77
N ALA A 243 3.03 -23.55 -1.48
CA ALA A 243 2.11 -22.90 -0.56
C ALA A 243 1.70 -21.49 -1.04
N ALA A 244 2.66 -20.72 -1.56
CA ALA A 244 2.40 -19.39 -2.09
C ALA A 244 1.60 -19.43 -3.40
N ARG A 245 1.90 -20.34 -4.34
CA ARG A 245 1.15 -20.49 -5.59
C ARG A 245 -0.31 -20.87 -5.32
N GLU A 246 -0.56 -21.76 -4.36
CA GLU A 246 -1.91 -22.14 -3.97
C GLU A 246 -2.64 -20.99 -3.25
N PHE A 247 -1.94 -20.26 -2.36
CA PHE A 247 -2.53 -19.14 -1.62
C PHE A 247 -2.94 -17.99 -2.55
N TYR A 248 -2.13 -17.70 -3.58
CA TYR A 248 -2.34 -16.61 -4.52
C TYR A 248 -2.93 -17.04 -5.87
N ALA A 249 -3.52 -18.24 -5.96
CA ALA A 249 -4.06 -18.76 -7.22
C ALA A 249 -5.05 -17.81 -7.91
N GLU A 250 -5.88 -17.14 -7.11
CA GLU A 250 -6.91 -16.20 -7.58
C GLU A 250 -6.50 -14.71 -7.38
N ALA A 251 -5.30 -14.44 -6.88
CA ALA A 251 -4.86 -13.06 -6.60
C ALA A 251 -4.41 -12.36 -7.90
N ALA A 252 -5.14 -11.35 -8.31
CA ALA A 252 -4.90 -10.64 -9.57
C ALA A 252 -3.51 -9.99 -9.64
N PHE A 253 -2.98 -9.51 -8.51
CA PHE A 253 -1.78 -8.66 -8.48
C PHE A 253 -0.54 -9.32 -7.87
N VAL A 254 -0.61 -10.57 -7.38
CA VAL A 254 0.57 -11.25 -6.82
C VAL A 254 1.18 -12.21 -7.84
N ARG A 255 2.49 -12.14 -7.97
CA ARG A 255 3.30 -13.03 -8.83
C ARG A 255 4.29 -13.80 -7.97
N VAL A 256 4.12 -15.13 -7.91
CA VAL A 256 5.09 -16.03 -7.25
C VAL A 256 6.18 -16.37 -8.25
N THR A 257 7.43 -15.99 -7.93
CA THR A 257 8.59 -16.18 -8.82
C THR A 257 9.60 -17.15 -8.22
N GLU A 258 10.31 -17.86 -9.06
CA GLU A 258 11.41 -18.72 -8.61
C GLU A 258 12.69 -17.93 -8.34
N GLN A 259 12.91 -16.87 -9.11
CA GLN A 259 14.02 -15.96 -8.87
C GLN A 259 13.66 -14.93 -7.81
N PRO A 260 14.63 -14.49 -6.99
CA PRO A 260 14.43 -13.35 -6.09
C PRO A 260 13.93 -12.12 -6.85
N PRO A 261 12.89 -11.44 -6.36
CA PRO A 261 12.32 -10.29 -7.07
C PRO A 261 13.24 -9.08 -6.99
N HIS A 262 13.21 -8.26 -8.04
CA HIS A 262 13.89 -6.99 -8.08
C HIS A 262 12.93 -5.86 -7.70
N SER A 263 13.42 -4.82 -7.01
CA SER A 263 12.62 -3.63 -6.66
C SER A 263 12.09 -2.86 -7.87
N LYS A 264 12.68 -3.03 -9.05
CA LYS A 264 12.21 -2.43 -10.31
C LYS A 264 11.03 -3.15 -10.95
N TRP A 265 10.86 -4.46 -10.73
CA TRP A 265 9.82 -5.22 -11.42
C TRP A 265 8.39 -4.71 -11.18
N PRO A 266 7.99 -4.28 -9.96
CA PRO A 266 6.66 -3.74 -9.73
C PRO A 266 6.50 -2.25 -10.07
N GLN A 267 7.55 -1.56 -10.49
CA GLN A 267 7.58 -0.10 -10.57
C GLN A 267 6.49 0.49 -11.47
N GLY A 268 5.70 1.43 -10.95
CA GLY A 268 4.60 2.08 -11.64
C GLY A 268 3.30 1.27 -11.73
N THR A 269 3.26 0.05 -11.14
CA THR A 269 2.12 -0.87 -11.21
C THR A 269 1.55 -1.23 -9.84
N ASN A 270 0.43 -1.97 -9.83
CA ASN A 270 -0.13 -2.58 -8.62
C ASN A 270 0.35 -4.02 -8.39
N LEU A 271 1.43 -4.47 -9.07
CA LEU A 271 1.95 -5.81 -8.92
C LEU A 271 2.79 -5.95 -7.64
N ALA A 272 2.69 -7.12 -7.03
CA ALA A 272 3.58 -7.62 -6.00
C ALA A 272 4.29 -8.89 -6.49
N PHE A 273 5.58 -9.01 -6.20
CA PHE A 273 6.36 -10.20 -6.51
C PHE A 273 6.84 -10.83 -5.21
N VAL A 274 6.65 -12.16 -5.08
CA VAL A 274 7.10 -12.90 -3.92
C VAL A 274 7.94 -14.10 -4.34
N SER A 275 8.96 -14.44 -3.55
CA SER A 275 9.84 -15.60 -3.76
C SER A 275 10.37 -16.10 -2.42
N TYR A 276 10.94 -17.31 -2.43
CA TYR A 276 11.37 -17.98 -1.21
C TYR A 276 12.71 -18.67 -1.39
N ALA A 277 13.49 -18.67 -0.32
CA ALA A 277 14.60 -19.54 -0.09
C ALA A 277 14.42 -20.22 1.28
N ALA A 278 14.90 -21.44 1.44
CA ALA A 278 14.80 -22.16 2.69
C ALA A 278 16.01 -23.08 2.90
N ASP A 279 16.43 -23.17 4.14
CA ASP A 279 17.40 -24.13 4.62
C ASP A 279 16.75 -24.93 5.76
N PRO A 280 16.24 -26.14 5.46
CA PRO A 280 15.57 -26.98 6.48
C PRO A 280 16.49 -27.42 7.61
N ASP A 281 17.80 -27.56 7.38
CA ASP A 281 18.76 -27.97 8.40
C ASP A 281 19.06 -26.83 9.37
N ALA A 282 19.11 -25.60 8.88
CA ALA A 282 19.20 -24.39 9.69
C ALA A 282 17.83 -23.94 10.27
N GLU A 283 16.73 -24.58 9.87
CA GLU A 283 15.35 -24.22 10.26
C GLU A 283 15.01 -22.77 9.89
N VAL A 284 15.51 -22.28 8.76
CA VAL A 284 15.31 -20.87 8.32
C VAL A 284 14.63 -20.83 6.96
N VAL A 285 13.60 -19.99 6.88
CA VAL A 285 12.94 -19.61 5.63
C VAL A 285 13.15 -18.12 5.40
N VAL A 286 13.58 -17.77 4.19
CA VAL A 286 13.68 -16.39 3.71
C VAL A 286 12.54 -16.14 2.74
N ALA A 287 11.59 -15.30 3.12
CA ALA A 287 10.49 -14.86 2.27
C ALA A 287 10.82 -13.46 1.72
N LEU A 288 10.75 -13.31 0.41
CA LEU A 288 11.08 -12.07 -0.31
C LEU A 288 9.81 -11.46 -0.89
N GLY A 289 9.60 -10.16 -0.66
CA GLY A 289 8.48 -9.41 -1.22
C GLY A 289 8.94 -8.11 -1.87
N ALA A 290 8.50 -7.86 -3.11
CA ALA A 290 8.77 -6.61 -3.81
C ALA A 290 7.48 -5.97 -4.29
N VAL A 291 7.32 -4.67 -4.01
CA VAL A 291 6.20 -3.84 -4.45
C VAL A 291 6.69 -2.45 -4.84
N ASP A 292 5.92 -1.73 -5.64
CA ASP A 292 6.08 -0.28 -5.73
C ASP A 292 5.45 0.36 -4.48
N ASN A 293 6.23 1.14 -3.72
CA ASN A 293 5.77 1.75 -2.47
C ASN A 293 4.63 2.75 -2.63
N LEU A 294 4.44 3.32 -3.82
CA LEU A 294 3.31 4.20 -4.16
C LEU A 294 2.21 3.46 -4.94
N GLY A 295 2.54 2.38 -5.65
CA GLY A 295 1.62 1.48 -6.33
C GLY A 295 0.92 0.55 -5.34
N LYS A 296 1.27 -0.75 -5.33
CA LYS A 296 0.72 -1.75 -4.40
C LYS A 296 0.95 -1.39 -2.93
N GLY A 297 1.96 -0.59 -2.63
CA GLY A 297 2.24 -0.10 -1.27
C GLY A 297 1.38 1.07 -0.80
N ALA A 298 0.54 1.68 -1.65
CA ALA A 298 -0.32 2.83 -1.31
C ALA A 298 -1.44 3.03 -2.32
N GLY A 299 -1.31 4.00 -3.25
CA GLY A 299 -2.38 4.43 -4.17
C GLY A 299 -2.94 3.33 -5.06
N GLY A 300 -2.13 2.37 -5.48
CA GLY A 300 -2.58 1.23 -6.26
C GLY A 300 -3.48 0.29 -5.46
N GLN A 301 -3.08 -0.03 -4.22
CA GLN A 301 -3.91 -0.79 -3.29
C GLN A 301 -5.20 -0.05 -2.95
N ALA A 302 -5.13 1.26 -2.73
CA ALA A 302 -6.31 2.08 -2.47
C ALA A 302 -7.31 2.06 -3.65
N VAL A 303 -6.85 2.14 -4.89
CA VAL A 303 -7.71 2.03 -6.08
C VAL A 303 -8.27 0.60 -6.25
N GLN A 304 -7.50 -0.44 -5.95
CA GLN A 304 -7.98 -1.82 -5.91
C GLN A 304 -9.12 -1.97 -4.89
N ASN A 305 -8.95 -1.43 -3.68
CA ASN A 305 -9.99 -1.40 -2.66
C ASN A 305 -11.23 -0.63 -3.12
N MET A 306 -11.05 0.53 -3.75
CA MET A 306 -12.15 1.31 -4.34
C MET A 306 -12.94 0.49 -5.36
N ASN A 307 -12.27 -0.20 -6.25
CA ASN A 307 -12.93 -1.05 -7.26
C ASN A 307 -13.86 -2.08 -6.62
N LEU A 308 -13.36 -2.80 -5.62
CA LEU A 308 -14.14 -3.79 -4.88
C LEU A 308 -15.33 -3.15 -4.15
N MET A 309 -15.11 -2.05 -3.42
CA MET A 309 -16.16 -1.32 -2.70
C MET A 309 -17.26 -0.78 -3.62
N LEU A 310 -16.95 -0.51 -4.88
CA LEU A 310 -17.88 -0.02 -5.91
C LEU A 310 -18.50 -1.16 -6.76
N GLY A 311 -18.15 -2.41 -6.48
CA GLY A 311 -18.60 -3.58 -7.28
C GLY A 311 -18.03 -3.59 -8.69
N LEU A 312 -16.87 -2.98 -8.90
CA LEU A 312 -16.14 -2.98 -10.16
C LEU A 312 -15.15 -4.16 -10.21
N PRO A 313 -14.71 -4.58 -11.41
CA PRO A 313 -13.62 -5.55 -11.51
C PRO A 313 -12.39 -5.04 -10.76
N GLU A 314 -11.80 -5.88 -9.92
CA GLU A 314 -10.67 -5.55 -9.04
C GLU A 314 -9.49 -4.91 -9.79
N THR A 315 -9.23 -5.37 -11.01
CA THR A 315 -8.11 -4.93 -11.86
C THR A 315 -8.39 -3.68 -12.67
N LEU A 316 -9.61 -3.19 -12.69
CA LEU A 316 -10.01 -2.11 -13.60
C LEU A 316 -9.19 -0.84 -13.37
N GLY A 317 -8.55 -0.33 -14.42
CA GLY A 317 -7.66 0.84 -14.36
C GLY A 317 -6.29 0.60 -13.71
N LEU A 318 -5.99 -0.66 -13.35
CA LEU A 318 -4.74 -1.08 -12.71
C LEU A 318 -3.92 -2.07 -13.57
N ASP A 319 -4.37 -2.39 -14.77
CA ASP A 319 -3.70 -3.30 -15.72
C ASP A 319 -2.50 -2.62 -16.41
N LEU A 320 -1.61 -2.08 -15.59
CA LEU A 320 -0.40 -1.40 -16.04
C LEU A 320 0.75 -2.40 -16.16
N VAL A 321 1.50 -2.27 -17.26
CA VAL A 321 2.75 -3.02 -17.45
C VAL A 321 3.90 -2.23 -16.81
N PRO A 322 4.81 -2.88 -16.06
CA PRO A 322 5.98 -2.20 -15.50
C PRO A 322 6.83 -1.56 -16.60
N MET A 323 7.47 -0.44 -16.27
CA MET A 323 8.50 0.10 -17.14
C MET A 323 9.67 -0.89 -17.18
N LEU A 324 10.01 -1.34 -18.36
CA LEU A 324 11.24 -2.12 -18.56
C LEU A 324 12.42 -1.15 -18.67
N PRO A 325 13.58 -1.48 -18.08
CA PRO A 325 14.71 -0.57 -17.94
C PRO A 325 15.25 -0.07 -19.25
#